data_22d4ac884359277f368bbb20119a2a8b
#
_entry.id   22d4ac884359277f368bbb20119a2a8b
#
_cell.length_a   1.000
_cell.length_b   1.000
_cell.length_c   1.000
_cell.angle_alpha   90.00
_cell.angle_beta   90.00
_cell.angle_gamma   90.00
#
_symmetry.space_group_name_H-M   'P 1'
#
loop_
_entity.id
_entity.type
_entity.pdbx_description
1 polymer ?
#
loop_
_entity_poly.entity_id
_entity_poly.type
_entity_poly.pdbx_seq_one_letter_code
_entity_poly.pdbx_strand_id
1 'polypeptide(L)'
;NKRRHNIFVAGWVLLALTGCAGHSHQPAGSLPRTTTGLVPSGVPTEGTRPSADGLQPAAEPRSAPAQSSPLTGRIVAVGQAPEGVVVDAETRTVAVATRHPDQLVLINADTAAVTGRVSVPGSVRHLALAAPGGPVLVPVETANALIRVELPRGIASPPVTTGTSPHDATAAANGTVFVSNELGGTVAAVRGNNVVKVFTDSVQPAGMAAVANTVGMLDARANDLTTYDAVSLSIVGSTPAGVGPTHLIADRHGRMIAADTRGDAVRVFAVLPAPRQVGSVAQPGGPYGIAYDAARDRLWVASSGRNEVIGYDMRTSNPVEIQRLSTVQNPYSLGVDLKTGRLYIAGVTGGVLQILDTAP
;
A
#
# COMPACT_ATOMS: atom_id res chain seq x y z
N ASN A 1 -74.84 -0.20 22.52
CA ASN A 1 -75.68 -0.77 21.47
C ASN A 1 -74.88 -1.31 20.33
N LYS A 2 -75.05 -2.65 20.15
CA LYS A 2 -74.91 -3.48 18.94
C LYS A 2 -73.49 -3.58 18.36
N ARG A 3 -72.82 -4.66 18.58
CA ARG A 3 -72.93 -6.05 18.03
C ARG A 3 -72.25 -6.22 16.68
N ARG A 4 -71.24 -7.15 16.74
CA ARG A 4 -70.97 -8.33 15.86
C ARG A 4 -70.28 -8.03 14.54
N HIS A 5 -69.31 -8.80 14.01
CA HIS A 5 -69.03 -10.26 14.04
C HIS A 5 -67.62 -10.57 13.68
N ASN A 6 -67.12 -11.69 14.20
CA ASN A 6 -65.91 -12.44 13.82
C ASN A 6 -65.94 -12.93 12.37
N ILE A 7 -64.77 -13.05 11.75
CA ILE A 7 -64.43 -14.21 10.92
C ILE A 7 -62.94 -14.49 11.08
N PHE A 8 -62.60 -15.70 11.50
CA PHE A 8 -61.30 -16.35 11.47
C PHE A 8 -60.93 -16.72 10.04
N VAL A 9 -59.68 -16.48 9.61
CA VAL A 9 -59.02 -17.31 8.62
C VAL A 9 -57.59 -17.54 9.09
N ALA A 10 -57.27 -18.80 9.33
CA ALA A 10 -55.96 -19.32 9.62
C ALA A 10 -55.13 -19.33 8.35
N GLY A 11 -53.88 -18.80 8.43
CA GLY A 11 -52.94 -18.88 7.33
C GLY A 11 -51.51 -19.04 7.90
N TRP A 12 -50.92 -20.13 7.56
CA TRP A 12 -49.68 -20.77 7.94
C TRP A 12 -48.47 -19.81 8.05
N VAL A 13 -47.74 -19.96 9.17
CA VAL A 13 -46.43 -19.40 9.40
C VAL A 13 -45.41 -20.24 8.62
N LEU A 14 -44.81 -19.66 7.59
CA LEU A 14 -43.55 -20.15 7.03
C LEU A 14 -42.42 -19.40 7.74
N LEU A 15 -41.66 -20.08 8.58
CA LEU A 15 -40.37 -19.61 9.06
C LEU A 15 -39.39 -19.59 7.88
N ALA A 16 -39.06 -18.42 7.37
CA ALA A 16 -37.90 -18.25 6.55
C ALA A 16 -36.69 -17.95 7.46
N LEU A 17 -35.83 -18.93 7.65
CA LEU A 17 -34.52 -18.78 8.21
C LEU A 17 -33.65 -17.99 7.20
N THR A 18 -33.52 -16.69 7.42
CA THR A 18 -32.51 -15.91 6.72
C THR A 18 -31.16 -16.22 7.35
N GLY A 19 -30.42 -17.12 6.70
CA GLY A 19 -29.02 -17.36 7.03
C GLY A 19 -28.20 -16.11 6.78
N CYS A 20 -27.45 -15.69 7.79
CA CYS A 20 -26.36 -14.74 7.63
C CYS A 20 -25.37 -15.31 6.62
N ALA A 21 -25.33 -14.75 5.43
CA ALA A 21 -24.25 -15.01 4.47
C ALA A 21 -22.98 -14.36 5.02
N GLY A 22 -22.18 -15.16 5.71
CA GLY A 22 -20.78 -14.82 5.95
C GLY A 22 -20.09 -14.71 4.60
N HIS A 23 -19.50 -13.57 4.31
CA HIS A 23 -18.60 -13.42 3.18
C HIS A 23 -17.35 -14.24 3.50
N SER A 24 -17.35 -15.49 3.05
CA SER A 24 -16.16 -16.30 2.96
C SER A 24 -15.26 -15.64 1.89
N HIS A 25 -14.10 -15.16 2.31
CA HIS A 25 -13.01 -14.91 1.37
C HIS A 25 -12.76 -16.23 0.63
N GLN A 26 -13.07 -16.25 -0.65
CA GLN A 26 -12.64 -17.34 -1.52
C GLN A 26 -11.11 -17.34 -1.53
N PRO A 27 -10.46 -18.49 -1.26
CA PRO A 27 -9.05 -18.62 -1.54
C PRO A 27 -8.87 -18.42 -3.04
N ALA A 28 -7.88 -17.60 -3.41
CA ALA A 28 -7.52 -17.36 -4.80
C ALA A 28 -7.40 -18.69 -5.52
N GLY A 29 -8.35 -18.93 -6.43
CA GLY A 29 -8.35 -20.12 -7.26
C GLY A 29 -7.04 -20.20 -8.02
N SER A 30 -6.50 -21.40 -8.20
CA SER A 30 -5.34 -21.70 -9.02
C SER A 30 -5.48 -20.99 -10.38
N LEU A 31 -4.68 -19.94 -10.59
CA LEU A 31 -4.65 -19.21 -11.84
C LEU A 31 -4.28 -20.16 -12.99
N PRO A 32 -4.94 -20.08 -14.16
CA PRO A 32 -4.56 -20.86 -15.31
C PRO A 32 -3.11 -20.51 -15.71
N ARG A 33 -2.33 -21.53 -16.02
CA ARG A 33 -0.99 -21.41 -16.59
C ARG A 33 -1.04 -20.53 -17.85
N THR A 34 -0.08 -19.62 -17.94
CA THR A 34 0.20 -18.72 -19.06
C THR A 34 -0.73 -17.53 -19.26
N THR A 35 -0.58 -16.51 -18.41
CA THR A 35 -0.67 -15.14 -18.91
C THR A 35 0.76 -14.65 -19.14
N THR A 36 1.19 -14.61 -20.40
CA THR A 36 2.29 -13.72 -20.81
C THR A 36 1.87 -12.32 -20.37
N GLY A 37 2.51 -11.79 -19.33
CA GLY A 37 2.21 -10.45 -18.83
C GLY A 37 2.25 -9.45 -19.98
N LEU A 38 1.37 -8.45 -19.97
CA LEU A 38 1.33 -7.39 -20.99
C LEU A 38 2.67 -6.63 -20.92
N VAL A 39 3.61 -7.03 -21.76
CA VAL A 39 4.84 -6.28 -21.99
C VAL A 39 4.62 -5.47 -23.28
N PRO A 40 4.76 -4.14 -23.26
CA PRO A 40 4.63 -3.34 -24.46
C PRO A 40 5.62 -3.82 -25.55
N SER A 41 5.15 -3.99 -26.79
CA SER A 41 5.98 -4.45 -27.89
C SER A 41 7.17 -3.51 -28.15
N GLY A 42 8.36 -4.08 -28.34
CA GLY A 42 9.58 -3.33 -28.68
C GLY A 42 10.28 -2.67 -27.49
N VAL A 43 9.81 -2.86 -26.25
CA VAL A 43 10.49 -2.38 -25.05
C VAL A 43 11.60 -3.37 -24.66
N PRO A 44 12.84 -2.89 -24.35
CA PRO A 44 13.91 -3.75 -23.86
C PRO A 44 13.52 -4.45 -22.55
N THR A 45 13.84 -5.74 -22.45
CA THR A 45 13.63 -6.54 -21.24
C THR A 45 14.95 -6.96 -20.62
N GLU A 46 14.96 -7.24 -19.32
CA GLU A 46 16.12 -7.77 -18.59
C GLU A 46 15.65 -8.70 -17.46
N GLY A 47 16.44 -9.74 -17.21
CA GLY A 47 16.19 -10.74 -16.18
C GLY A 47 15.47 -11.96 -16.72
N THR A 48 15.40 -12.98 -15.85
CA THR A 48 14.67 -14.22 -16.12
C THR A 48 13.72 -14.46 -14.97
N ARG A 49 12.45 -14.66 -15.28
CA ARG A 49 11.41 -14.89 -14.28
C ARG A 49 11.72 -16.15 -13.47
N PRO A 50 11.81 -16.07 -12.13
CA PRO A 50 11.97 -17.24 -11.27
C PRO A 50 10.73 -18.13 -11.33
N SER A 51 10.89 -19.44 -11.04
CA SER A 51 9.73 -20.33 -10.86
C SER A 51 8.96 -19.96 -9.60
N ALA A 52 7.64 -19.99 -9.70
CA ALA A 52 6.75 -19.87 -8.55
C ALA A 52 6.48 -21.22 -7.85
N ASP A 53 7.00 -22.32 -8.41
CA ASP A 53 6.75 -23.67 -7.90
C ASP A 53 7.36 -23.86 -6.50
N GLY A 54 6.55 -24.34 -5.57
CA GLY A 54 6.95 -24.56 -4.18
C GLY A 54 7.01 -23.30 -3.30
N LEU A 55 6.82 -22.10 -3.84
CA LEU A 55 6.76 -20.87 -3.06
C LEU A 55 5.40 -20.71 -2.37
N GLN A 56 5.42 -20.21 -1.13
CA GLN A 56 4.19 -19.83 -0.44
C GLN A 56 3.50 -18.67 -1.14
N PRO A 57 2.16 -18.52 -1.01
CA PRO A 57 1.47 -17.30 -1.41
C PRO A 57 2.06 -16.08 -0.74
N ALA A 58 1.92 -14.90 -1.37
CA ALA A 58 2.28 -13.63 -0.75
C ALA A 58 1.63 -13.48 0.64
N ALA A 59 2.29 -12.77 1.54
CA ALA A 59 1.71 -12.44 2.82
C ALA A 59 0.60 -11.41 2.65
N GLU A 60 -0.51 -11.60 3.36
CA GLU A 60 -1.63 -10.67 3.39
C GLU A 60 -1.71 -9.97 4.75
N PRO A 61 -2.33 -8.78 4.86
CA PRO A 61 -2.54 -8.14 6.14
C PRO A 61 -3.42 -9.00 7.03
N ARG A 62 -3.07 -9.07 8.31
CA ARG A 62 -3.89 -9.79 9.28
C ARG A 62 -5.14 -8.99 9.62
N SER A 63 -6.28 -9.66 9.76
CA SER A 63 -7.49 -9.06 10.28
C SER A 63 -7.45 -8.98 11.80
N ALA A 64 -7.77 -7.82 12.34
CA ALA A 64 -7.94 -7.61 13.77
C ALA A 64 -9.41 -7.71 14.18
N PRO A 65 -9.70 -8.09 15.45
CA PRO A 65 -11.05 -7.99 16.00
C PRO A 65 -11.53 -6.52 16.00
N ALA A 66 -12.84 -6.33 16.20
CA ALA A 66 -13.39 -5.00 16.34
C ALA A 66 -12.69 -4.24 17.47
N GLN A 67 -12.49 -2.93 17.28
CA GLN A 67 -11.85 -2.07 18.28
C GLN A 67 -12.71 -1.99 19.54
N SER A 68 -12.13 -2.33 20.68
CA SER A 68 -12.81 -2.34 21.98
C SER A 68 -12.52 -1.10 22.83
N SER A 69 -11.46 -0.36 22.52
CA SER A 69 -11.06 0.84 23.24
C SER A 69 -11.49 2.11 22.51
N PRO A 70 -11.79 3.20 23.22
CA PRO A 70 -12.02 4.49 22.59
C PRO A 70 -10.83 4.92 21.73
N LEU A 71 -11.11 5.38 20.53
CA LEU A 71 -10.09 5.92 19.63
C LEU A 71 -9.75 7.36 20.02
N THR A 72 -8.48 7.70 19.93
CA THR A 72 -8.00 9.07 20.03
C THR A 72 -7.89 9.73 18.65
N GLY A 73 -7.73 11.05 18.64
CA GLY A 73 -7.63 11.82 17.40
C GLY A 73 -8.96 12.04 16.69
N ARG A 74 -8.89 12.42 15.44
CA ARG A 74 -10.05 12.74 14.61
C ARG A 74 -10.33 11.60 13.60
N ILE A 75 -11.60 11.26 13.44
CA ILE A 75 -12.06 10.28 12.46
C ILE A 75 -12.79 11.00 11.32
N VAL A 76 -12.41 10.73 10.09
CA VAL A 76 -13.00 11.30 8.88
C VAL A 76 -13.53 10.16 8.01
N ALA A 77 -14.81 10.21 7.66
CA ALA A 77 -15.38 9.27 6.69
C ALA A 77 -14.85 9.59 5.29
N VAL A 78 -14.22 8.62 4.63
CA VAL A 78 -13.61 8.84 3.30
C VAL A 78 -14.31 8.04 2.20
N GLY A 79 -14.88 6.89 2.51
CA GLY A 79 -15.52 5.99 1.56
C GLY A 79 -15.12 4.55 1.81
N GLN A 80 -15.64 3.61 1.02
CA GLN A 80 -15.44 2.19 1.26
C GLN A 80 -14.00 1.75 1.00
N ALA A 81 -13.54 0.81 1.83
CA ALA A 81 -12.26 0.14 1.71
C ALA A 81 -11.08 1.08 1.38
N PRO A 82 -10.80 2.11 2.21
CA PRO A 82 -9.65 2.98 1.99
C PRO A 82 -8.37 2.17 2.19
N GLU A 83 -7.48 2.18 1.20
CA GLU A 83 -6.18 1.51 1.28
C GLU A 83 -5.03 2.49 1.06
N GLY A 84 -4.64 2.88 -0.10
CA GLY A 84 -3.50 3.76 -0.30
C GLY A 84 -3.66 5.12 0.41
N VAL A 85 -2.64 5.56 1.14
CA VAL A 85 -2.58 6.88 1.77
C VAL A 85 -1.24 7.53 1.49
N VAL A 86 -1.26 8.77 1.04
CA VAL A 86 -0.06 9.61 0.91
C VAL A 86 -0.35 11.02 1.39
N VAL A 87 0.64 11.66 1.99
CA VAL A 87 0.53 13.03 2.52
C VAL A 87 1.59 13.90 1.88
N ASP A 88 1.15 14.97 1.22
CA ASP A 88 2.06 15.98 0.71
C ASP A 88 2.07 17.22 1.62
N ALA A 89 3.23 17.45 2.23
CA ALA A 89 3.43 18.55 3.15
C ALA A 89 3.48 19.93 2.47
N GLU A 90 3.83 20.01 1.18
CA GLU A 90 3.91 21.27 0.45
C GLU A 90 2.53 21.80 0.05
N THR A 91 1.72 20.95 -0.57
CA THR A 91 0.35 21.33 -0.97
C THR A 91 -0.68 21.19 0.17
N ARG A 92 -0.26 20.69 1.32
CA ARG A 92 -1.13 20.40 2.46
C ARG A 92 -2.27 19.44 2.11
N THR A 93 -1.99 18.45 1.26
CA THR A 93 -2.98 17.52 0.75
C THR A 93 -2.69 16.10 1.19
N VAL A 94 -3.71 15.43 1.71
CA VAL A 94 -3.74 13.98 1.93
C VAL A 94 -4.54 13.35 0.79
N ALA A 95 -3.99 12.35 0.12
CA ALA A 95 -4.71 11.55 -0.87
C ALA A 95 -4.96 10.16 -0.30
N VAL A 96 -6.20 9.70 -0.41
CA VAL A 96 -6.64 8.38 0.06
C VAL A 96 -7.34 7.66 -1.09
N ALA A 97 -6.87 6.47 -1.44
CA ALA A 97 -7.55 5.63 -2.41
C ALA A 97 -8.72 4.89 -1.75
N THR A 98 -9.90 4.91 -2.37
CA THR A 98 -11.10 4.19 -1.92
C THR A 98 -11.69 3.36 -3.06
N ARG A 99 -12.53 2.38 -2.70
CA ARG A 99 -13.22 1.51 -3.67
C ARG A 99 -14.73 1.71 -3.57
N HIS A 100 -15.43 1.39 -4.64
CA HIS A 100 -16.89 1.43 -4.72
C HIS A 100 -17.51 2.79 -4.34
N PRO A 101 -17.21 3.89 -5.07
CA PRO A 101 -16.48 3.94 -6.34
C PRO A 101 -14.95 3.99 -6.19
N ASP A 102 -14.23 3.54 -7.24
CA ASP A 102 -12.77 3.66 -7.31
C ASP A 102 -12.40 5.13 -7.54
N GLN A 103 -11.74 5.73 -6.55
CA GLN A 103 -11.40 7.15 -6.57
C GLN A 103 -10.27 7.49 -5.59
N LEU A 104 -9.63 8.62 -5.80
CA LEU A 104 -8.84 9.29 -4.77
C LEU A 104 -9.70 10.34 -4.07
N VAL A 105 -9.69 10.32 -2.76
CA VAL A 105 -10.27 11.37 -1.91
C VAL A 105 -9.15 12.29 -1.49
N LEU A 106 -9.26 13.58 -1.85
CA LEU A 106 -8.31 14.61 -1.46
C LEU A 106 -8.82 15.32 -0.20
N ILE A 107 -7.95 15.47 0.77
CA ILE A 107 -8.27 16.01 2.08
C ILE A 107 -7.23 17.09 2.43
N ASN A 108 -7.69 18.22 2.94
CA ASN A 108 -6.78 19.24 3.44
C ASN A 108 -6.16 18.77 4.76
N ALA A 109 -4.84 18.74 4.85
CA ALA A 109 -4.10 18.22 6.00
C ALA A 109 -4.29 19.05 7.28
N ASP A 110 -4.57 20.35 7.16
CA ASP A 110 -4.72 21.24 8.32
C ASP A 110 -6.14 21.19 8.89
N THR A 111 -7.15 21.15 8.01
CA THR A 111 -8.57 21.22 8.41
C THR A 111 -9.25 19.85 8.48
N ALA A 112 -8.66 18.82 7.87
CA ALA A 112 -9.23 17.50 7.64
C ALA A 112 -10.55 17.53 6.80
N ALA A 113 -10.77 18.59 6.04
CA ALA A 113 -11.91 18.70 5.14
C ALA A 113 -11.62 17.98 3.83
N VAL A 114 -12.59 17.24 3.30
CA VAL A 114 -12.53 16.70 1.93
C VAL A 114 -12.60 17.87 0.95
N THR A 115 -11.57 18.03 0.13
CA THR A 115 -11.46 19.11 -0.86
C THR A 115 -11.78 18.68 -2.28
N GLY A 116 -11.72 17.38 -2.55
CA GLY A 116 -12.00 16.85 -3.89
C GLY A 116 -12.09 15.34 -3.91
N ARG A 117 -12.61 14.83 -5.03
CA ARG A 117 -12.66 13.40 -5.36
C ARG A 117 -12.30 13.23 -6.82
N VAL A 118 -11.35 12.36 -7.10
CA VAL A 118 -10.81 12.10 -8.42
C VAL A 118 -11.15 10.66 -8.80
N SER A 119 -12.03 10.47 -9.76
CA SER A 119 -12.35 9.14 -10.28
C SER A 119 -11.13 8.52 -10.94
N VAL A 120 -10.88 7.25 -10.66
CA VAL A 120 -9.82 6.45 -11.30
C VAL A 120 -10.45 5.23 -11.97
N PRO A 121 -9.82 4.68 -13.04
CA PRO A 121 -10.45 3.64 -13.86
C PRO A 121 -10.41 2.23 -13.25
N GLY A 122 -10.08 2.09 -11.98
CA GLY A 122 -10.05 0.80 -11.31
C GLY A 122 -9.45 0.85 -9.91
N SER A 123 -9.25 -0.33 -9.30
CA SER A 123 -8.77 -0.47 -7.93
C SER A 123 -7.33 -0.03 -7.74
N VAL A 124 -7.07 0.59 -6.60
CA VAL A 124 -5.75 1.11 -6.19
C VAL A 124 -5.46 0.61 -4.78
N ARG A 125 -4.26 0.08 -4.55
CA ARG A 125 -3.80 -0.33 -3.20
C ARG A 125 -2.80 0.63 -2.60
N HIS A 126 -1.82 1.06 -3.38
CA HIS A 126 -0.73 1.91 -2.91
C HIS A 126 -0.73 3.25 -3.62
N LEU A 127 -0.25 4.25 -2.93
CA LEU A 127 -0.02 5.59 -3.45
C LEU A 127 1.37 6.04 -3.04
N ALA A 128 2.06 6.76 -3.90
CA ALA A 128 3.32 7.41 -3.59
C ALA A 128 3.35 8.84 -4.15
N LEU A 129 4.17 9.71 -3.59
CA LEU A 129 4.50 10.99 -4.23
C LEU A 129 5.68 10.78 -5.17
N ALA A 130 5.61 11.33 -6.37
CA ALA A 130 6.75 11.37 -7.27
C ALA A 130 7.86 12.30 -6.74
N ALA A 131 7.45 13.40 -6.07
CA ALA A 131 8.32 14.36 -5.41
C ALA A 131 7.46 15.17 -4.42
N PRO A 132 8.06 15.98 -3.52
CA PRO A 132 7.32 17.01 -2.78
C PRO A 132 6.54 17.90 -3.74
N GLY A 133 5.27 18.19 -3.41
CA GLY A 133 4.33 18.88 -4.29
C GLY A 133 3.59 17.99 -5.30
N GLY A 134 3.94 16.71 -5.38
CA GLY A 134 3.31 15.76 -6.30
C GLY A 134 4.08 15.55 -7.61
N PRO A 135 3.47 14.92 -8.62
CA PRO A 135 2.15 14.30 -8.57
C PRO A 135 2.09 13.07 -7.67
N VAL A 136 0.87 12.67 -7.31
CA VAL A 136 0.63 11.33 -6.74
C VAL A 136 0.77 10.29 -7.84
N LEU A 137 1.56 9.27 -7.60
CA LEU A 137 1.64 8.07 -8.43
C LEU A 137 0.52 7.11 -8.03
N VAL A 138 -0.28 6.73 -9.00
CA VAL A 138 -1.48 5.91 -8.80
C VAL A 138 -1.40 4.67 -9.70
N PRO A 139 -0.83 3.57 -9.22
CA PRO A 139 -0.89 2.29 -9.90
C PRO A 139 -2.32 1.73 -9.80
N VAL A 140 -2.96 1.52 -10.95
CA VAL A 140 -4.36 1.08 -11.04
C VAL A 140 -4.40 -0.39 -11.47
N GLU A 141 -4.61 -1.28 -10.50
CA GLU A 141 -4.49 -2.73 -10.67
C GLU A 141 -5.36 -3.26 -11.81
N THR A 142 -6.65 -2.98 -11.76
CA THR A 142 -7.62 -3.54 -12.72
C THR A 142 -7.60 -2.87 -14.09
N ALA A 143 -6.97 -1.70 -14.21
CA ALA A 143 -6.75 -1.00 -15.48
C ALA A 143 -5.38 -1.29 -16.12
N ASN A 144 -4.49 -2.02 -15.43
CA ASN A 144 -3.13 -2.30 -15.91
C ASN A 144 -2.32 -1.04 -16.24
N ALA A 145 -2.51 0.03 -15.50
CA ALA A 145 -1.97 1.34 -15.83
C ALA A 145 -1.48 2.13 -14.64
N LEU A 146 -0.50 2.98 -14.88
CA LEU A 146 -0.09 4.07 -13.99
C LEU A 146 -0.79 5.35 -14.40
N ILE A 147 -1.39 6.05 -13.43
CA ILE A 147 -1.91 7.42 -13.56
C ILE A 147 -1.13 8.32 -12.62
N ARG A 148 -0.99 9.59 -12.97
CA ARG A 148 -0.46 10.64 -12.11
C ARG A 148 -1.55 11.64 -11.78
N VAL A 149 -1.69 12.02 -10.52
CA VAL A 149 -2.68 13.00 -10.09
C VAL A 149 -1.98 14.22 -9.50
N GLU A 150 -2.18 15.37 -10.11
CA GLU A 150 -1.61 16.63 -9.67
C GLU A 150 -2.27 17.12 -8.37
N LEU A 151 -1.47 17.60 -7.43
CA LEU A 151 -1.93 18.18 -6.18
C LEU A 151 -1.81 19.71 -6.20
N PRO A 152 -2.69 20.44 -5.48
CA PRO A 152 -3.90 19.96 -4.80
C PRO A 152 -5.11 19.85 -5.74
N ARG A 153 -4.94 20.12 -7.03
CA ARG A 153 -6.03 20.30 -8.02
C ARG A 153 -6.77 19.02 -8.37
N GLY A 154 -6.16 17.84 -8.16
CA GLY A 154 -6.76 16.56 -8.48
C GLY A 154 -6.90 16.30 -9.99
N ILE A 155 -5.98 16.83 -10.80
CA ILE A 155 -6.00 16.63 -12.26
C ILE A 155 -5.27 15.33 -12.58
N ALA A 156 -6.00 14.35 -13.13
CA ALA A 156 -5.44 13.07 -13.51
C ALA A 156 -4.82 13.12 -14.93
N SER A 157 -3.64 12.52 -15.07
CA SER A 157 -3.01 12.32 -16.38
C SER A 157 -3.71 11.21 -17.17
N PRO A 158 -3.49 11.13 -18.50
CA PRO A 158 -3.80 9.92 -19.25
C PRO A 158 -3.09 8.71 -18.64
N PRO A 159 -3.70 7.49 -18.70
CA PRO A 159 -3.11 6.27 -18.19
C PRO A 159 -1.93 5.80 -19.06
N VAL A 160 -0.90 5.27 -18.42
CA VAL A 160 0.24 4.60 -19.06
C VAL A 160 0.16 3.12 -18.74
N THR A 161 -0.08 2.27 -19.74
CA THR A 161 -0.08 0.82 -19.56
C THR A 161 1.31 0.32 -19.19
N THR A 162 1.46 -0.29 -18.02
CA THR A 162 2.76 -0.73 -17.47
C THR A 162 2.92 -2.24 -17.43
N GLY A 163 1.86 -2.99 -17.26
CA GLY A 163 1.84 -4.44 -17.14
C GLY A 163 0.62 -4.92 -16.38
N THR A 164 0.56 -6.21 -16.08
CA THR A 164 -0.61 -6.82 -15.42
C THR A 164 -0.63 -6.53 -13.92
N SER A 165 -1.70 -5.90 -13.45
CA SER A 165 -1.95 -5.57 -12.05
C SER A 165 -0.82 -4.73 -11.41
N PRO A 166 -0.63 -3.47 -11.84
CA PRO A 166 0.30 -2.57 -11.18
C PRO A 166 -0.14 -2.32 -9.74
N HIS A 167 0.76 -2.59 -8.80
CA HIS A 167 0.48 -2.65 -7.37
C HIS A 167 1.08 -1.48 -6.60
N ASP A 168 2.36 -1.17 -6.87
CA ASP A 168 3.06 -0.06 -6.24
C ASP A 168 3.93 0.67 -7.26
N ALA A 169 4.30 1.92 -6.95
CA ALA A 169 5.14 2.73 -7.81
C ALA A 169 6.03 3.66 -6.98
N THR A 170 7.23 3.92 -7.46
CA THR A 170 8.16 4.88 -6.85
C THR A 170 8.90 5.68 -7.92
N ALA A 171 9.31 6.91 -7.61
CA ALA A 171 10.12 7.73 -8.49
C ALA A 171 11.57 7.78 -8.00
N ALA A 172 12.52 7.48 -8.88
CA ALA A 172 13.93 7.73 -8.64
C ALA A 172 14.28 9.22 -8.78
N ALA A 173 15.42 9.65 -8.25
CA ALA A 173 15.85 11.05 -8.27
C ALA A 173 15.98 11.64 -9.69
N ASN A 174 16.27 10.81 -10.70
CA ASN A 174 16.30 11.23 -12.10
C ASN A 174 14.92 11.35 -12.76
N GLY A 175 13.82 11.16 -12.01
CA GLY A 175 12.46 11.25 -12.50
C GLY A 175 11.92 9.98 -13.20
N THR A 176 12.72 8.90 -13.30
CA THR A 176 12.23 7.61 -13.80
C THR A 176 11.32 6.99 -12.74
N VAL A 177 10.09 6.64 -13.14
CA VAL A 177 9.13 5.97 -12.27
C VAL A 177 9.22 4.47 -12.51
N PHE A 178 9.34 3.70 -11.43
CA PHE A 178 9.29 2.24 -11.45
C PHE A 178 7.93 1.78 -10.93
N VAL A 179 7.36 0.77 -11.58
CA VAL A 179 6.03 0.24 -11.25
C VAL A 179 6.12 -1.28 -11.14
N SER A 180 5.74 -1.83 -9.99
CA SER A 180 5.62 -3.27 -9.78
C SER A 180 4.29 -3.77 -10.34
N ASN A 181 4.35 -4.67 -11.32
CA ASN A 181 3.18 -5.31 -11.92
C ASN A 181 2.99 -6.68 -11.27
N GLU A 182 2.26 -6.72 -10.17
CA GLU A 182 2.22 -7.81 -9.21
C GLU A 182 1.88 -9.16 -9.86
N LEU A 183 0.76 -9.25 -10.55
CA LEU A 183 0.32 -10.49 -11.21
C LEU A 183 1.03 -10.74 -12.54
N GLY A 184 1.67 -9.72 -13.10
CA GLY A 184 2.52 -9.84 -14.27
C GLY A 184 3.90 -10.42 -13.98
N GLY A 185 4.38 -10.33 -12.72
CA GLY A 185 5.73 -10.72 -12.35
C GLY A 185 6.80 -9.87 -13.05
N THR A 186 6.52 -8.58 -13.24
CA THR A 186 7.42 -7.66 -13.94
C THR A 186 7.52 -6.32 -13.21
N VAL A 187 8.63 -5.61 -13.43
CA VAL A 187 8.78 -4.22 -13.01
C VAL A 187 8.98 -3.37 -14.26
N ALA A 188 8.17 -2.33 -14.44
CA ALA A 188 8.28 -1.40 -15.57
C ALA A 188 8.96 -0.10 -15.15
N ALA A 189 9.96 0.35 -15.92
CA ALA A 189 10.53 1.68 -15.80
C ALA A 189 9.87 2.63 -16.81
N VAL A 190 9.36 3.76 -16.33
CA VAL A 190 8.56 4.73 -17.08
C VAL A 190 9.25 6.09 -17.07
N ARG A 191 9.47 6.67 -18.25
CA ARG A 191 9.95 8.05 -18.42
C ARG A 191 8.91 8.85 -19.22
N GLY A 192 8.43 9.95 -18.63
CA GLY A 192 7.27 10.64 -19.20
C GLY A 192 6.06 9.70 -19.26
N ASN A 193 5.54 9.48 -20.44
CA ASN A 193 4.39 8.60 -20.69
C ASN A 193 4.79 7.27 -21.38
N ASN A 194 6.08 6.94 -21.41
CA ASN A 194 6.58 5.76 -22.11
C ASN A 194 7.22 4.78 -21.15
N VAL A 195 6.90 3.50 -21.28
CA VAL A 195 7.67 2.41 -20.68
C VAL A 195 8.96 2.29 -21.48
N VAL A 196 10.10 2.44 -20.79
CA VAL A 196 11.43 2.43 -21.43
C VAL A 196 12.22 1.15 -21.17
N LYS A 197 11.83 0.39 -20.13
CA LYS A 197 12.45 -0.90 -19.77
C LYS A 197 11.45 -1.74 -18.99
N VAL A 198 11.51 -3.06 -19.15
CA VAL A 198 10.78 -4.02 -18.31
C VAL A 198 11.75 -5.05 -17.76
N PHE A 199 11.71 -5.24 -16.44
CA PHE A 199 12.45 -6.28 -15.73
C PHE A 199 11.53 -7.48 -15.51
N THR A 200 12.06 -8.68 -15.73
CA THR A 200 11.30 -9.94 -15.68
C THR A 200 11.89 -10.92 -14.66
N ASP A 201 12.55 -10.41 -13.65
CA ASP A 201 13.32 -11.13 -12.63
C ASP A 201 12.53 -11.42 -11.36
N SER A 202 11.22 -11.24 -11.37
CA SER A 202 10.35 -11.39 -10.18
C SER A 202 9.20 -12.38 -10.41
N VAL A 203 8.68 -12.92 -9.30
CA VAL A 203 7.50 -13.78 -9.26
C VAL A 203 6.25 -12.95 -9.00
N GLN A 204 6.26 -12.15 -7.93
CA GLN A 204 5.15 -11.31 -7.49
C GLN A 204 5.69 -10.02 -6.87
N PRO A 205 6.14 -9.06 -7.72
CA PRO A 205 6.68 -7.80 -7.25
C PRO A 205 5.59 -6.97 -6.57
N ALA A 206 5.90 -6.42 -5.40
CA ALA A 206 4.97 -5.70 -4.54
C ALA A 206 5.53 -4.33 -4.13
N GLY A 207 5.89 -4.13 -2.85
CA GLY A 207 6.32 -2.85 -2.31
C GLY A 207 7.57 -2.28 -2.98
N MET A 208 7.56 -0.97 -3.25
CA MET A 208 8.66 -0.27 -3.91
C MET A 208 9.12 0.96 -3.13
N ALA A 209 10.41 1.26 -3.19
CA ALA A 209 11.00 2.48 -2.66
C ALA A 209 12.21 2.92 -3.48
N ALA A 210 12.61 4.19 -3.37
CA ALA A 210 13.80 4.71 -4.02
C ALA A 210 14.70 5.45 -3.03
N VAL A 211 16.01 5.20 -3.14
CA VAL A 211 17.09 5.96 -2.50
C VAL A 211 17.94 6.56 -3.62
N ALA A 212 17.84 7.86 -3.83
CA ALA A 212 18.43 8.53 -4.99
C ALA A 212 18.03 7.82 -6.30
N ASN A 213 18.96 7.26 -7.05
CA ASN A 213 18.71 6.53 -8.28
C ASN A 213 18.73 4.99 -8.09
N THR A 214 18.79 4.51 -6.87
CA THR A 214 18.64 3.09 -6.55
C THR A 214 17.19 2.81 -6.18
N VAL A 215 16.52 1.94 -6.94
CA VAL A 215 15.13 1.53 -6.71
C VAL A 215 15.11 0.14 -6.14
N GLY A 216 14.39 -0.06 -5.05
CA GLY A 216 14.13 -1.38 -4.44
C GLY A 216 12.73 -1.87 -4.75
N MET A 217 12.61 -3.18 -4.90
CA MET A 217 11.36 -3.90 -5.08
C MET A 217 11.37 -5.15 -4.21
N LEU A 218 10.33 -5.33 -3.42
CA LEU A 218 10.07 -6.55 -2.66
C LEU A 218 9.32 -7.56 -3.54
N ASP A 219 9.86 -8.75 -3.71
CA ASP A 219 9.10 -9.89 -4.25
C ASP A 219 8.37 -10.58 -3.10
N ALA A 220 7.05 -10.43 -3.06
CA ALA A 220 6.22 -10.92 -1.96
C ALA A 220 6.10 -12.46 -1.91
N ARG A 221 6.48 -13.17 -2.99
CA ARG A 221 6.52 -14.64 -3.02
C ARG A 221 7.91 -15.22 -2.96
N ALA A 222 8.89 -14.60 -3.66
CA ALA A 222 10.29 -15.01 -3.54
C ALA A 222 10.89 -14.61 -2.19
N ASN A 223 10.28 -13.64 -1.49
CA ASN A 223 10.70 -13.13 -0.18
C ASN A 223 12.09 -12.47 -0.24
N ASP A 224 12.34 -11.70 -1.27
CA ASP A 224 13.58 -10.96 -1.43
C ASP A 224 13.36 -9.47 -1.73
N LEU A 225 14.44 -8.71 -1.60
CA LEU A 225 14.58 -7.32 -2.02
C LEU A 225 15.55 -7.29 -3.19
N THR A 226 15.05 -6.97 -4.37
CA THR A 226 15.87 -6.69 -5.55
C THR A 226 16.06 -5.19 -5.73
N THR A 227 17.26 -4.76 -6.12
CA THR A 227 17.55 -3.36 -6.42
C THR A 227 17.92 -3.16 -7.88
N TYR A 228 17.49 -2.00 -8.42
CA TYR A 228 17.71 -1.56 -9.79
C TYR A 228 18.40 -0.21 -9.80
N ASP A 229 19.24 0.04 -10.79
CA ASP A 229 19.81 1.36 -11.06
C ASP A 229 18.94 2.09 -12.09
N ALA A 230 18.38 3.25 -11.71
CA ALA A 230 17.47 4.02 -12.55
C ALA A 230 18.19 4.81 -13.67
N VAL A 231 19.50 4.93 -13.62
CA VAL A 231 20.30 5.62 -14.66
C VAL A 231 20.60 4.66 -15.79
N SER A 232 21.24 3.52 -15.47
CA SER A 232 21.60 2.47 -16.43
C SER A 232 20.43 1.56 -16.82
N LEU A 233 19.34 1.58 -16.06
CA LEU A 233 18.20 0.68 -16.19
C LEU A 233 18.63 -0.80 -16.16
N SER A 234 19.36 -1.18 -15.11
CA SER A 234 19.90 -2.53 -14.90
C SER A 234 19.62 -3.03 -13.50
N ILE A 235 19.59 -4.36 -13.35
CA ILE A 235 19.51 -5.04 -12.05
C ILE A 235 20.87 -4.88 -11.35
N VAL A 236 20.85 -4.48 -10.08
CA VAL A 236 22.06 -4.35 -9.25
C VAL A 236 22.31 -5.60 -8.43
N GLY A 237 21.30 -6.13 -7.76
CA GLY A 237 21.41 -7.33 -6.92
C GLY A 237 20.16 -7.60 -6.13
N SER A 238 20.16 -8.74 -5.42
CA SER A 238 19.06 -9.19 -4.58
C SER A 238 19.57 -9.71 -3.24
N THR A 239 18.71 -9.66 -2.21
CA THR A 239 18.98 -10.20 -0.87
C THR A 239 17.70 -10.70 -0.22
N PRO A 240 17.72 -11.77 0.61
CA PRO A 240 16.54 -12.20 1.33
C PRO A 240 15.93 -11.08 2.19
N ALA A 241 14.61 -10.95 2.18
CA ALA A 241 13.88 -9.86 2.85
C ALA A 241 12.90 -10.35 3.93
N GLY A 242 13.01 -11.61 4.34
CA GLY A 242 12.16 -12.18 5.40
C GLY A 242 11.42 -13.43 4.94
N VAL A 243 10.21 -13.62 5.46
CA VAL A 243 9.36 -14.78 5.14
C VAL A 243 7.98 -14.39 4.60
N GLY A 244 7.75 -13.10 4.44
CA GLY A 244 6.52 -12.54 3.86
C GLY A 244 6.59 -11.01 3.83
N PRO A 245 7.59 -10.42 3.13
CA PRO A 245 7.70 -8.97 2.99
C PRO A 245 6.59 -8.43 2.12
N THR A 246 6.07 -7.23 2.46
CA THR A 246 4.93 -6.63 1.76
C THR A 246 5.17 -5.18 1.36
N HIS A 247 5.54 -4.32 2.31
CA HIS A 247 5.72 -2.89 2.09
C HIS A 247 7.18 -2.48 2.24
N LEU A 248 7.59 -1.52 1.43
CA LEU A 248 8.94 -0.97 1.42
C LEU A 248 8.89 0.55 1.48
N ILE A 249 9.79 1.15 2.26
CA ILE A 249 9.97 2.61 2.29
C ILE A 249 11.46 2.95 2.41
N ALA A 250 11.85 4.13 1.96
CA ALA A 250 13.21 4.64 2.11
C ALA A 250 13.30 5.61 3.30
N ASP A 251 14.45 5.65 3.97
CA ASP A 251 14.74 6.63 5.00
C ASP A 251 15.76 7.68 4.56
N ARG A 252 15.95 8.71 5.38
CA ARG A 252 16.91 9.79 5.10
C ARG A 252 18.39 9.39 5.22
N HIS A 253 18.67 8.19 5.74
CA HIS A 253 20.01 7.64 5.86
C HIS A 253 20.42 6.79 4.64
N GLY A 254 19.62 6.76 3.61
CA GLY A 254 19.88 5.96 2.40
C GLY A 254 19.65 4.48 2.59
N ARG A 255 18.78 4.09 3.54
CA ARG A 255 18.38 2.70 3.79
C ARG A 255 16.97 2.48 3.28
N MET A 256 16.62 1.22 3.02
CA MET A 256 15.24 0.79 2.78
C MET A 256 14.76 -0.04 3.95
N ILE A 257 13.48 0.12 4.31
CA ILE A 257 12.84 -0.56 5.43
C ILE A 257 11.66 -1.35 4.91
N ALA A 258 11.61 -2.65 5.23
CA ALA A 258 10.54 -3.56 4.82
C ALA A 258 9.69 -3.98 6.02
N ALA A 259 8.39 -4.03 5.81
CA ALA A 259 7.45 -4.73 6.68
C ALA A 259 7.42 -6.21 6.28
N ASP A 260 7.99 -7.09 7.10
CA ASP A 260 7.92 -8.54 6.95
C ASP A 260 6.68 -9.06 7.69
N THR A 261 5.54 -8.99 7.01
CA THR A 261 4.20 -9.23 7.61
C THR A 261 4.05 -10.61 8.21
N ARG A 262 4.49 -11.66 7.50
CA ARG A 262 4.44 -13.04 8.01
C ARG A 262 5.52 -13.30 9.05
N GLY A 263 6.67 -12.63 8.92
CA GLY A 263 7.80 -12.75 9.82
C GLY A 263 7.66 -11.97 11.13
N ASP A 264 6.56 -11.19 11.31
CA ASP A 264 6.37 -10.35 12.49
C ASP A 264 7.59 -9.47 12.80
N ALA A 265 8.16 -8.85 11.75
CA ALA A 265 9.38 -8.05 11.87
C ALA A 265 9.38 -6.83 10.94
N VAL A 266 10.12 -5.82 11.34
CA VAL A 266 10.54 -4.71 10.49
C VAL A 266 12.03 -4.92 10.19
N ARG A 267 12.40 -4.91 8.90
CA ARG A 267 13.77 -5.17 8.44
C ARG A 267 14.37 -3.96 7.78
N VAL A 268 15.64 -3.69 8.05
CA VAL A 268 16.37 -2.53 7.54
C VAL A 268 17.51 -2.98 6.64
N PHE A 269 17.61 -2.38 5.45
CA PHE A 269 18.56 -2.74 4.42
C PHE A 269 19.43 -1.54 4.02
N ALA A 270 20.74 -1.72 3.97
CA ALA A 270 21.61 -0.90 3.16
C ALA A 270 21.45 -1.35 1.70
N VAL A 271 21.40 -0.40 0.76
CA VAL A 271 21.16 -0.71 -0.65
C VAL A 271 22.35 -0.44 -1.56
N LEU A 272 23.37 0.17 -1.03
CA LEU A 272 24.64 0.42 -1.74
C LEU A 272 25.81 -0.27 -1.03
N PRO A 273 26.81 -0.79 -1.78
CA PRO A 273 26.86 -0.93 -3.25
C PRO A 273 25.93 -2.00 -3.80
N ALA A 274 25.39 -2.89 -2.93
CA ALA A 274 24.40 -3.92 -3.22
C ALA A 274 23.49 -4.09 -1.99
N PRO A 275 22.25 -4.59 -2.16
CA PRO A 275 21.31 -4.73 -1.06
C PRO A 275 21.80 -5.77 -0.03
N ARG A 276 21.70 -5.43 1.26
CA ARG A 276 21.98 -6.33 2.38
C ARG A 276 21.23 -5.88 3.64
N GLN A 277 20.74 -6.81 4.44
CA GLN A 277 20.13 -6.49 5.72
C GLN A 277 21.17 -5.96 6.70
N VAL A 278 20.87 -4.87 7.39
CA VAL A 278 21.73 -4.21 8.37
C VAL A 278 21.09 -4.06 9.74
N GLY A 279 19.81 -4.36 9.88
CA GLY A 279 19.10 -4.31 11.16
C GLY A 279 17.71 -4.89 11.06
N SER A 280 17.09 -5.07 12.22
CA SER A 280 15.69 -5.48 12.34
C SER A 280 15.14 -5.26 13.74
N VAL A 281 13.80 -5.24 13.85
CA VAL A 281 13.09 -5.28 15.12
C VAL A 281 11.88 -6.20 15.00
N ALA A 282 11.56 -6.96 16.05
CA ALA A 282 10.35 -7.76 16.10
C ALA A 282 9.13 -6.84 16.27
N GLN A 283 8.09 -7.08 15.48
CA GLN A 283 6.80 -6.41 15.61
C GLN A 283 5.67 -7.43 15.43
N PRO A 284 5.29 -8.16 16.49
CA PRO A 284 4.19 -9.12 16.43
C PRO A 284 2.86 -8.45 16.07
N GLY A 285 2.02 -9.15 15.31
CA GLY A 285 0.70 -8.67 14.89
C GLY A 285 0.60 -8.32 13.42
N GLY A 286 1.56 -8.73 12.60
CA GLY A 286 1.58 -8.51 11.16
C GLY A 286 1.86 -7.04 10.80
N PRO A 287 3.13 -6.61 10.86
CA PRO A 287 3.50 -5.28 10.37
C PRO A 287 3.10 -5.18 8.89
N TYR A 288 2.43 -4.08 8.52
CA TYR A 288 1.91 -3.95 7.17
C TYR A 288 2.09 -2.52 6.63
N GLY A 289 1.12 -1.60 6.85
CA GLY A 289 1.26 -0.22 6.43
C GLY A 289 2.46 0.46 7.08
N ILE A 290 3.21 1.25 6.31
CA ILE A 290 4.47 1.86 6.72
C ILE A 290 4.56 3.31 6.23
N ALA A 291 5.09 4.21 7.05
CA ALA A 291 5.39 5.59 6.69
C ALA A 291 6.64 6.08 7.42
N TYR A 292 7.39 6.98 6.81
CA TYR A 292 8.60 7.52 7.41
C TYR A 292 8.55 9.04 7.48
N ASP A 293 8.74 9.58 8.70
CA ASP A 293 8.89 10.99 8.99
C ASP A 293 10.37 11.39 8.90
N ALA A 294 10.76 11.87 7.73
CA ALA A 294 12.13 12.29 7.48
C ALA A 294 12.54 13.52 8.31
N ALA A 295 11.59 14.36 8.73
CA ALA A 295 11.87 15.53 9.55
C ALA A 295 12.28 15.15 10.99
N ARG A 296 11.64 14.11 11.55
CA ARG A 296 11.85 13.66 12.93
C ARG A 296 12.65 12.37 13.04
N ASP A 297 13.04 11.77 11.91
CA ASP A 297 13.73 10.49 11.83
C ASP A 297 12.94 9.34 12.53
N ARG A 298 11.66 9.27 12.21
CA ARG A 298 10.74 8.30 12.82
C ARG A 298 10.09 7.43 11.77
N LEU A 299 10.11 6.14 12.00
CA LEU A 299 9.37 5.16 11.23
C LEU A 299 8.06 4.83 11.95
N TRP A 300 6.96 4.78 11.20
CA TRP A 300 5.66 4.37 11.70
C TRP A 300 5.20 3.12 10.95
N VAL A 301 4.85 2.07 11.71
CA VAL A 301 4.43 0.78 11.15
C VAL A 301 3.17 0.30 11.83
N ALA A 302 2.13 0.03 11.04
CA ALA A 302 0.87 -0.52 11.55
C ALA A 302 0.97 -2.04 11.75
N SER A 303 0.52 -2.54 12.89
CA SER A 303 0.24 -3.96 13.12
C SER A 303 -1.21 -4.23 12.74
N SER A 304 -1.46 -4.74 11.55
CA SER A 304 -2.81 -4.91 11.00
C SER A 304 -3.69 -5.85 11.84
N GLY A 305 -3.11 -6.87 12.46
CA GLY A 305 -3.81 -7.82 13.34
C GLY A 305 -4.03 -7.33 14.78
N ARG A 306 -3.61 -6.12 15.13
CA ARG A 306 -3.72 -5.58 16.50
C ARG A 306 -4.38 -4.22 16.60
N ASN A 307 -4.76 -3.60 15.49
CA ASN A 307 -5.29 -2.22 15.45
C ASN A 307 -4.37 -1.24 16.20
N GLU A 308 -3.10 -1.28 15.91
CA GLU A 308 -2.10 -0.38 16.49
C GLU A 308 -1.09 0.11 15.47
N VAL A 309 -0.49 1.26 15.71
CA VAL A 309 0.67 1.77 14.99
C VAL A 309 1.81 1.98 15.97
N ILE A 310 3.01 1.56 15.58
CA ILE A 310 4.22 1.67 16.39
C ILE A 310 5.18 2.65 15.72
N GLY A 311 5.66 3.60 16.51
CA GLY A 311 6.70 4.56 16.12
C GLY A 311 8.07 4.10 16.58
N TYR A 312 9.04 4.17 15.69
CA TYR A 312 10.43 3.82 15.93
C TYR A 312 11.36 5.00 15.67
N ASP A 313 12.36 5.16 16.53
CA ASP A 313 13.53 5.99 16.28
C ASP A 313 14.46 5.28 15.29
N MET A 314 14.85 5.98 14.21
CA MET A 314 15.65 5.43 13.11
C MET A 314 17.08 5.96 13.05
N ARG A 315 17.58 6.61 14.10
CA ARG A 315 18.96 7.14 14.15
C ARG A 315 20.03 6.07 13.95
N THR A 316 19.69 4.83 14.21
CA THR A 316 20.54 3.66 13.93
C THR A 316 19.82 2.69 12.97
N SER A 317 20.53 1.67 12.49
CA SER A 317 19.92 0.61 11.67
C SER A 317 19.06 -0.37 12.49
N ASN A 318 19.11 -0.32 13.81
CA ASN A 318 18.24 -1.11 14.69
C ASN A 318 17.12 -0.19 15.20
N PRO A 319 15.88 -0.32 14.70
CA PRO A 319 14.76 0.53 15.11
C PRO A 319 14.47 0.39 16.61
N VAL A 320 14.27 1.50 17.31
CA VAL A 320 13.93 1.50 18.74
C VAL A 320 12.52 2.04 18.92
N GLU A 321 11.62 1.25 19.51
CA GLU A 321 10.23 1.68 19.79
C GLU A 321 10.22 2.91 20.71
N ILE A 322 9.51 3.95 20.28
CA ILE A 322 9.37 5.21 21.02
C ILE A 322 7.91 5.52 21.35
N GLN A 323 6.96 4.99 20.59
CA GLN A 323 5.54 5.25 20.80
C GLN A 323 4.69 4.12 20.24
N ARG A 324 3.55 3.86 20.88
CA ARG A 324 2.53 2.91 20.42
C ARG A 324 1.16 3.54 20.59
N LEU A 325 0.36 3.53 19.51
CA LEU A 325 -0.94 4.18 19.46
C LEU A 325 -2.00 3.21 18.96
N SER A 326 -3.20 3.24 19.56
CA SER A 326 -4.37 2.51 19.08
C SER A 326 -4.92 3.13 17.80
N THR A 327 -5.31 2.29 16.85
CA THR A 327 -5.83 2.72 15.56
C THR A 327 -7.25 2.24 15.29
N VAL A 328 -7.86 2.79 14.25
CA VAL A 328 -9.06 2.21 13.61
C VAL A 328 -8.82 0.76 13.20
N GLN A 329 -9.90 -0.01 13.03
CA GLN A 329 -9.83 -1.43 12.71
C GLN A 329 -9.19 -1.65 11.32
N ASN A 330 -8.29 -2.65 11.26
CA ASN A 330 -7.56 -3.04 10.05
C ASN A 330 -6.80 -1.87 9.40
N PRO A 331 -5.77 -1.34 10.09
CA PRO A 331 -4.96 -0.22 9.60
C PRO A 331 -3.98 -0.73 8.52
N TYR A 332 -4.42 -0.75 7.25
CA TYR A 332 -3.63 -1.33 6.16
C TYR A 332 -2.70 -0.33 5.49
N SER A 333 -2.98 0.97 5.61
CA SER A 333 -2.13 2.00 5.04
C SER A 333 -2.09 3.23 5.94
N LEU A 334 -0.97 3.92 5.93
CA LEU A 334 -0.79 5.18 6.66
C LEU A 334 0.14 6.12 5.90
N GLY A 335 -0.01 7.41 6.20
CA GLY A 335 0.89 8.46 5.77
C GLY A 335 1.24 9.38 6.94
N VAL A 336 2.32 10.13 6.82
CA VAL A 336 2.77 11.09 7.82
C VAL A 336 2.96 12.46 7.18
N ASP A 337 2.48 13.50 7.85
CA ASP A 337 2.72 14.89 7.48
C ASP A 337 4.10 15.32 7.97
N LEU A 338 5.05 15.51 7.08
CA LEU A 338 6.42 15.91 7.41
C LEU A 338 6.51 17.26 8.12
N LYS A 339 5.51 18.14 7.94
CA LYS A 339 5.46 19.44 8.60
C LYS A 339 5.09 19.34 10.08
N THR A 340 4.10 18.51 10.40
CA THR A 340 3.53 18.44 11.75
C THR A 340 3.87 17.15 12.51
N GLY A 341 4.26 16.08 11.83
CA GLY A 341 4.40 14.72 12.38
C GLY A 341 3.08 13.97 12.53
N ARG A 342 1.97 14.58 12.12
CA ARG A 342 0.63 13.98 12.21
C ARG A 342 0.50 12.76 11.33
N LEU A 343 -0.12 11.70 11.86
CA LEU A 343 -0.41 10.47 11.14
C LEU A 343 -1.82 10.47 10.55
N TYR A 344 -1.94 9.85 9.38
CA TYR A 344 -3.20 9.60 8.67
C TYR A 344 -3.28 8.11 8.40
N ILE A 345 -4.25 7.42 9.03
CA ILE A 345 -4.33 5.96 9.04
C ILE A 345 -5.65 5.53 8.43
N ALA A 346 -5.59 4.76 7.35
CA ALA A 346 -6.77 4.21 6.70
C ALA A 346 -7.27 2.95 7.41
N GLY A 347 -8.52 2.99 7.88
CA GLY A 347 -9.23 1.85 8.45
C GLY A 347 -10.12 1.21 7.40
N VAL A 348 -9.64 0.13 6.79
CA VAL A 348 -10.29 -0.53 5.65
C VAL A 348 -11.71 -0.96 5.98
N THR A 349 -11.94 -1.52 7.16
CA THR A 349 -13.26 -2.04 7.56
C THR A 349 -14.29 -0.94 7.78
N GLY A 350 -13.89 0.21 8.33
CA GLY A 350 -14.82 1.29 8.70
C GLY A 350 -15.03 2.34 7.62
N GLY A 351 -14.28 2.31 6.53
CA GLY A 351 -14.34 3.36 5.50
C GLY A 351 -13.89 4.72 5.99
N VAL A 352 -12.92 4.75 6.92
CA VAL A 352 -12.51 5.95 7.67
C VAL A 352 -11.02 6.19 7.59
N LEU A 353 -10.65 7.46 7.76
CA LEU A 353 -9.28 7.90 7.99
C LEU A 353 -9.19 8.43 9.42
N GLN A 354 -8.31 7.84 10.22
CA GLN A 354 -7.97 8.36 11.54
C GLN A 354 -6.80 9.32 11.42
N ILE A 355 -6.91 10.44 12.11
CA ILE A 355 -5.87 11.47 12.15
C ILE A 355 -5.38 11.56 13.60
N LEU A 356 -4.09 11.29 13.80
CA LEU A 356 -3.43 11.25 15.10
C LEU A 356 -2.32 12.27 15.20
N ASP A 357 -2.31 13.06 16.25
CA ASP A 357 -1.15 13.85 16.64
C ASP A 357 -0.14 12.92 17.35
N THR A 358 1.11 12.97 16.94
CA THR A 358 2.20 12.21 17.56
C THR A 358 2.89 13.05 18.63
N ALA A 359 3.53 12.40 19.60
CA ALA A 359 4.39 13.10 20.55
C ALA A 359 5.55 13.82 19.81
N PRO A 360 5.99 14.98 20.30
CA PRO A 360 7.10 15.75 19.72
C PRO A 360 8.40 14.96 19.61
#